data_be1c642b8b962118b3e26701d71fdfb7
#
_entry.id   be1c642b8b962118b3e26701d71fdfb7
#
_cell.length_a   1.000
_cell.length_b   1.000
_cell.length_c   1.000
_cell.angle_alpha   90.00
_cell.angle_beta   90.00
_cell.angle_gamma   90.00
#
_symmetry.space_group_name_H-M   'P 1'
#
loop_
_entity.id
_entity.type
_entity.pdbx_description
1 polymer ?
#
loop_
_entity_poly.entity_id
_entity_poly.type
_entity_poly.pdbx_seq_one_letter_code
_entity_poly.pdbx_strand_id
1 'polypeptide(L)'
;MKLSELIAHRNQLLEYNIADVAYHARHKLSDVVHTVKNSVIQPRTYTQTMEEDLDNVVDVFDQFGGTLNGLIQELDFMIEVAEKTYYQDSAVRYNEESSRYGKLDDKTNTDVDQQILDRQLEMSPETQKMLSDRINSYIDWKYAGLVIRPGKEHFINDLVGLDPLYLIDWGNALLTPAVSKFNTEYQDRLRLYIEPPTSTDVLSAIPNNQLGLCLAFNFFEYTPIDILENYLENIFKKLRPGGTLAMTFNDCDRAHCVALVEKTYGFYTPGNRVKATAKRIGYQQQFTWNDNQNLTWLELRKPGALDSLKGGQTLAKILPKTLAKSK
;
A
#
# COMPACT_ATOMS: atom_id res chain seq x y z
N MET A 1 -22.24 -14.36 4.63
CA MET A 1 -21.86 -13.10 3.95
C MET A 1 -20.38 -13.21 3.62
N LYS A 2 -19.98 -12.79 2.45
CA LYS A 2 -18.56 -12.80 2.03
C LYS A 2 -17.78 -11.72 2.76
N LEU A 3 -16.47 -11.90 2.91
CA LEU A 3 -15.61 -10.89 3.55
C LEU A 3 -15.62 -9.56 2.78
N SER A 4 -15.64 -9.60 1.44
CA SER A 4 -15.79 -8.42 0.59
C SER A 4 -17.09 -7.64 0.85
N GLU A 5 -18.17 -8.32 1.12
CA GLU A 5 -19.48 -7.72 1.47
C GLU A 5 -19.43 -7.06 2.84
N LEU A 6 -18.83 -7.73 3.84
CA LEU A 6 -18.65 -7.18 5.19
C LEU A 6 -17.84 -5.89 5.17
N ILE A 7 -16.70 -5.90 4.47
CA ILE A 7 -15.84 -4.72 4.32
C ILE A 7 -16.55 -3.60 3.55
N ALA A 8 -17.31 -3.92 2.49
CA ALA A 8 -18.09 -2.93 1.77
C ALA A 8 -19.13 -2.25 2.66
N HIS A 9 -19.88 -3.02 3.43
CA HIS A 9 -20.87 -2.48 4.37
C HIS A 9 -20.23 -1.62 5.46
N ARG A 10 -19.13 -2.09 6.09
CA ARG A 10 -18.39 -1.29 7.07
C ARG A 10 -17.92 0.03 6.47
N ASN A 11 -17.31 0.01 5.30
CA ASN A 11 -16.79 1.23 4.65
C ASN A 11 -17.94 2.20 4.32
N GLN A 12 -19.08 1.70 3.85
CA GLN A 12 -20.28 2.50 3.63
C GLN A 12 -20.78 3.17 4.92
N LEU A 13 -20.79 2.44 6.05
CA LEU A 13 -21.20 3.03 7.32
C LEU A 13 -20.20 4.10 7.82
N LEU A 14 -18.89 3.91 7.56
CA LEU A 14 -17.87 4.89 7.91
C LEU A 14 -17.95 6.18 7.08
N GLU A 15 -18.52 6.14 5.87
CA GLU A 15 -18.77 7.34 5.06
C GLU A 15 -19.88 8.22 5.66
N TYR A 16 -20.79 7.65 6.46
CA TYR A 16 -21.77 8.43 7.22
C TYR A 16 -21.09 9.07 8.43
N ASN A 17 -20.48 10.24 8.22
CA ASN A 17 -19.87 11.00 9.31
C ASN A 17 -20.94 11.68 10.18
N ILE A 18 -21.65 10.86 10.95
CA ILE A 18 -22.77 11.32 11.80
C ILE A 18 -22.30 12.28 12.89
N ALA A 19 -21.07 12.13 13.37
CA ALA A 19 -20.51 13.05 14.34
C ALA A 19 -20.45 14.49 13.77
N ASP A 20 -20.04 14.67 12.52
CA ASP A 20 -20.03 15.99 11.86
C ASP A 20 -21.45 16.48 11.57
N VAL A 21 -22.36 15.58 11.14
CA VAL A 21 -23.76 15.96 10.91
C VAL A 21 -24.43 16.38 12.22
N ALA A 22 -24.25 15.64 13.30
CA ALA A 22 -24.76 15.98 14.62
C ALA A 22 -24.17 17.29 15.13
N TYR A 23 -22.86 17.51 14.98
CA TYR A 23 -22.18 18.74 15.35
C TYR A 23 -22.71 19.97 14.59
N HIS A 24 -22.83 19.86 13.28
CA HIS A 24 -23.36 20.93 12.45
C HIS A 24 -24.85 21.22 12.71
N ALA A 25 -25.66 20.18 12.91
CA ALA A 25 -27.06 20.33 13.28
C ALA A 25 -27.20 21.05 14.62
N ARG A 26 -26.42 20.63 15.64
CA ARG A 26 -26.40 21.25 16.97
C ARG A 26 -26.03 22.72 16.90
N HIS A 27 -24.98 23.09 16.16
CA HIS A 27 -24.59 24.50 16.02
C HIS A 27 -25.64 25.34 15.32
N LYS A 28 -26.18 24.86 14.19
CA LYS A 28 -27.25 25.61 13.47
C LYS A 28 -28.51 25.78 14.31
N LEU A 29 -28.92 24.74 15.04
CA LEU A 29 -30.09 24.84 15.94
C LEU A 29 -29.82 25.77 17.14
N SER A 30 -28.62 25.72 17.74
CA SER A 30 -28.21 26.65 18.79
C SER A 30 -28.23 28.09 18.32
N ASP A 31 -27.78 28.38 17.09
CA ASP A 31 -27.83 29.74 16.51
C ASP A 31 -29.28 30.21 16.31
N VAL A 32 -30.18 29.32 15.90
CA VAL A 32 -31.62 29.65 15.77
C VAL A 32 -32.23 29.96 17.12
N VAL A 33 -31.98 29.13 18.16
CA VAL A 33 -32.46 29.35 19.53
C VAL A 33 -31.94 30.68 20.08
N HIS A 34 -30.63 30.96 19.85
CA HIS A 34 -30.03 32.24 20.30
C HIS A 34 -30.66 33.43 19.59
N THR A 35 -30.95 33.33 18.29
CA THR A 35 -31.61 34.38 17.52
C THR A 35 -33.03 34.62 18.03
N VAL A 36 -33.77 33.57 18.34
CA VAL A 36 -35.14 33.65 18.90
C VAL A 36 -35.10 34.27 20.32
N LYS A 37 -34.17 33.86 21.18
CA LYS A 37 -34.00 34.44 22.53
C LYS A 37 -33.74 35.94 22.54
N ASN A 38 -33.02 36.42 21.53
CA ASN A 38 -32.66 37.84 21.38
C ASN A 38 -33.70 38.66 20.65
N SER A 39 -34.75 38.03 20.09
CA SER A 39 -35.85 38.75 19.44
C SER A 39 -36.79 39.33 20.50
N VAL A 40 -37.04 40.65 20.44
CA VAL A 40 -37.76 41.47 21.43
C VAL A 40 -39.25 41.08 21.60
N ILE A 41 -39.77 40.07 20.88
CA ILE A 41 -41.21 39.87 20.72
C ILE A 41 -41.69 38.50 21.26
N GLN A 42 -40.85 37.70 21.94
CA GLN A 42 -41.24 36.34 22.27
C GLN A 42 -41.54 36.07 23.77
N PRO A 43 -42.63 35.34 24.08
CA PRO A 43 -42.89 34.88 25.43
C PRO A 43 -41.82 33.89 25.93
N ARG A 44 -41.44 33.99 27.22
CA ARG A 44 -40.46 33.07 27.87
C ARG A 44 -40.77 31.57 27.68
N THR A 45 -42.04 31.20 27.67
CA THR A 45 -42.51 29.82 27.45
C THR A 45 -42.15 29.26 26.08
N TYR A 46 -42.13 30.08 25.05
CA TYR A 46 -41.81 29.60 23.68
C TYR A 46 -40.31 29.24 23.53
N THR A 47 -39.44 30.03 24.14
CA THR A 47 -38.00 29.71 24.13
C THR A 47 -37.63 28.47 24.93
N GLN A 48 -38.33 28.20 26.04
CA GLN A 48 -38.09 27.01 26.84
C GLN A 48 -38.50 25.74 26.09
N THR A 49 -39.64 25.73 25.41
CA THR A 49 -40.09 24.61 24.58
C THR A 49 -39.12 24.35 23.43
N MET A 50 -38.59 25.38 22.78
CA MET A 50 -37.59 25.23 21.71
C MET A 50 -36.25 24.67 22.22
N GLU A 51 -35.86 24.96 23.43
CA GLU A 51 -34.66 24.38 24.07
C GLU A 51 -34.87 22.88 24.37
N GLU A 52 -36.02 22.52 24.92
CA GLU A 52 -36.40 21.10 25.17
C GLU A 52 -36.49 20.31 23.85
N ASP A 53 -37.05 20.88 22.79
CA ASP A 53 -37.09 20.27 21.48
C ASP A 53 -35.69 20.11 20.86
N LEU A 54 -34.81 21.07 21.05
CA LEU A 54 -33.41 21.01 20.62
C LEU A 54 -32.67 19.88 21.34
N ASP A 55 -32.80 19.79 22.66
CA ASP A 55 -32.18 18.73 23.46
C ASP A 55 -32.68 17.35 23.04
N ASN A 56 -33.98 17.18 22.78
CA ASN A 56 -34.54 15.97 22.25
C ASN A 56 -33.96 15.59 20.90
N VAL A 57 -33.76 16.55 19.98
CA VAL A 57 -33.14 16.30 18.68
C VAL A 57 -31.67 15.87 18.85
N VAL A 58 -30.92 16.50 19.74
CA VAL A 58 -29.53 16.12 20.05
C VAL A 58 -29.47 14.70 20.59
N ASP A 59 -30.34 14.36 21.53
CA ASP A 59 -30.41 13.01 22.11
C ASP A 59 -30.68 11.94 21.05
N VAL A 60 -31.57 12.21 20.10
CA VAL A 60 -31.84 11.30 18.96
C VAL A 60 -30.58 11.10 18.10
N PHE A 61 -29.83 12.17 17.81
CA PHE A 61 -28.59 12.05 17.05
C PHE A 61 -27.51 11.29 17.82
N ASP A 62 -27.38 11.50 19.13
CA ASP A 62 -26.42 10.78 19.97
C ASP A 62 -26.78 9.28 20.07
N GLN A 63 -28.07 8.94 20.20
CA GLN A 63 -28.53 7.54 20.17
C GLN A 63 -28.29 6.90 18.82
N PHE A 64 -28.52 7.61 17.72
CA PHE A 64 -28.26 7.10 16.38
C PHE A 64 -26.76 6.88 16.14
N GLY A 65 -25.91 7.82 16.58
CA GLY A 65 -24.47 7.69 16.57
C GLY A 65 -23.97 6.48 17.35
N GLY A 66 -24.55 6.25 18.55
CA GLY A 66 -24.27 5.07 19.38
C GLY A 66 -24.65 3.76 18.70
N THR A 67 -25.81 3.71 18.05
CA THR A 67 -26.28 2.53 17.31
C THR A 67 -25.37 2.25 16.11
N LEU A 68 -24.98 3.28 15.35
CA LEU A 68 -24.08 3.13 14.21
C LEU A 68 -22.71 2.61 14.63
N ASN A 69 -22.14 3.16 15.71
CA ASN A 69 -20.87 2.68 16.25
C ASN A 69 -20.96 1.22 16.69
N GLY A 70 -22.09 0.81 17.29
CA GLY A 70 -22.35 -0.59 17.63
C GLY A 70 -22.36 -1.51 16.39
N LEU A 71 -23.02 -1.10 15.32
CA LEU A 71 -23.03 -1.86 14.05
C LEU A 71 -21.63 -1.95 13.41
N ILE A 72 -20.86 -0.87 13.45
CA ILE A 72 -19.47 -0.88 12.94
C ILE A 72 -18.63 -1.88 13.77
N GLN A 73 -18.75 -1.87 15.09
CA GLN A 73 -18.02 -2.81 15.96
C GLN A 73 -18.41 -4.27 15.70
N GLU A 74 -19.69 -4.56 15.49
CA GLU A 74 -20.14 -5.90 15.11
C GLU A 74 -19.55 -6.34 13.76
N LEU A 75 -19.53 -5.45 12.77
CA LEU A 75 -18.92 -5.73 11.47
C LEU A 75 -17.41 -5.93 11.59
N ASP A 76 -16.71 -5.13 12.37
CA ASP A 76 -15.28 -5.29 12.61
C ASP A 76 -14.97 -6.64 13.27
N PHE A 77 -15.78 -7.07 14.22
CA PHE A 77 -15.66 -8.41 14.83
C PHE A 77 -15.89 -9.52 13.81
N MET A 78 -16.93 -9.41 12.97
CA MET A 78 -17.21 -10.40 11.92
C MET A 78 -16.09 -10.45 10.89
N ILE A 79 -15.52 -9.30 10.53
CA ILE A 79 -14.36 -9.18 9.64
C ILE A 79 -13.16 -9.88 10.27
N GLU A 80 -12.83 -9.61 11.53
CA GLU A 80 -11.70 -10.25 12.24
C GLU A 80 -11.82 -11.77 12.27
N VAL A 81 -13.03 -12.29 12.49
CA VAL A 81 -13.27 -13.73 12.46
C VAL A 81 -13.07 -14.32 11.06
N ALA A 82 -13.58 -13.64 10.03
CA ALA A 82 -13.43 -14.08 8.65
C ALA A 82 -11.97 -14.01 8.16
N GLU A 83 -11.23 -12.97 8.52
CA GLU A 83 -9.82 -12.79 8.18
C GLU A 83 -8.94 -13.97 8.55
N LYS A 84 -9.20 -14.59 9.72
CA LYS A 84 -8.42 -15.75 10.19
C LYS A 84 -8.45 -16.90 9.19
N THR A 85 -9.58 -17.14 8.55
CA THR A 85 -9.71 -18.16 7.50
C THR A 85 -8.86 -17.79 6.28
N TYR A 86 -8.91 -16.53 5.84
CA TYR A 86 -8.13 -16.08 4.67
C TYR A 86 -6.63 -16.13 4.92
N TYR A 87 -6.15 -15.84 6.14
CA TYR A 87 -4.72 -16.00 6.47
C TYR A 87 -4.30 -17.47 6.43
N GLN A 88 -5.11 -18.38 6.97
CA GLN A 88 -4.83 -19.81 6.92
C GLN A 88 -4.82 -20.36 5.48
N ASP A 89 -5.84 -20.01 4.69
CA ASP A 89 -5.93 -20.40 3.28
C ASP A 89 -4.78 -19.84 2.46
N SER A 90 -4.36 -18.61 2.73
CA SER A 90 -3.22 -17.98 2.08
C SER A 90 -1.93 -18.74 2.31
N ALA A 91 -1.67 -19.17 3.54
CA ALA A 91 -0.47 -19.94 3.88
C ALA A 91 -0.44 -21.32 3.17
N VAL A 92 -1.58 -22.02 3.14
CA VAL A 92 -1.72 -23.32 2.47
C VAL A 92 -1.48 -23.15 0.96
N ARG A 93 -2.18 -22.20 0.34
CA ARG A 93 -2.08 -21.93 -1.10
C ARG A 93 -0.68 -21.51 -1.51
N TYR A 94 -0.03 -20.67 -0.74
CA TYR A 94 1.34 -20.26 -1.02
C TYR A 94 2.32 -21.43 -0.98
N ASN A 95 2.19 -22.33 -0.01
CA ASN A 95 3.02 -23.52 0.07
C ASN A 95 2.81 -24.45 -1.11
N GLU A 96 1.56 -24.60 -1.59
CA GLU A 96 1.25 -25.39 -2.79
C GLU A 96 1.85 -24.77 -4.04
N GLU A 97 1.67 -23.47 -4.24
CA GLU A 97 2.24 -22.73 -5.37
C GLU A 97 3.78 -22.76 -5.33
N SER A 98 4.38 -22.51 -4.18
CA SER A 98 5.84 -22.58 -3.98
C SER A 98 6.40 -23.96 -4.32
N SER A 99 5.66 -25.02 -3.96
CA SER A 99 6.04 -26.40 -4.30
C SER A 99 5.95 -26.67 -5.80
N ARG A 100 5.04 -26.03 -6.52
CA ARG A 100 4.95 -26.09 -7.99
C ARG A 100 6.13 -25.36 -8.62
N TYR A 101 6.46 -24.15 -8.15
CA TYR A 101 7.61 -23.39 -8.66
C TYR A 101 8.94 -24.12 -8.45
N GLY A 102 9.14 -24.77 -7.31
CA GLY A 102 10.34 -25.57 -7.05
C GLY A 102 10.49 -26.84 -7.91
N LYS A 103 9.42 -27.24 -8.63
CA LYS A 103 9.40 -28.41 -9.53
C LYS A 103 9.37 -28.02 -11.01
N LEU A 104 9.26 -26.75 -11.33
CA LEU A 104 9.16 -26.29 -12.70
C LEU A 104 10.54 -26.34 -13.36
N ASP A 105 10.69 -27.31 -14.24
CA ASP A 105 11.68 -27.28 -15.30
C ASP A 105 11.41 -26.06 -16.20
N ASP A 106 12.45 -25.42 -16.72
CA ASP A 106 12.49 -24.13 -17.43
C ASP A 106 11.43 -23.89 -18.54
N LYS A 107 10.54 -24.83 -18.80
CA LYS A 107 9.67 -24.84 -19.98
C LYS A 107 8.16 -24.60 -19.75
N THR A 108 7.66 -24.54 -18.52
CA THR A 108 6.19 -24.62 -18.26
C THR A 108 5.55 -23.46 -17.51
N ASN A 109 6.18 -22.31 -17.42
CA ASN A 109 5.73 -21.20 -16.58
C ASN A 109 4.81 -20.18 -17.29
N THR A 110 4.06 -20.60 -18.32
CA THR A 110 3.28 -19.67 -19.15
C THR A 110 2.02 -19.10 -18.47
N ASP A 111 1.36 -19.87 -17.59
CA ASP A 111 0.03 -19.48 -17.09
C ASP A 111 0.06 -18.41 -15.98
N VAL A 112 1.02 -18.50 -15.06
CA VAL A 112 1.15 -17.50 -13.99
C VAL A 112 1.76 -16.21 -14.53
N ASP A 113 2.74 -16.33 -15.43
CA ASP A 113 3.34 -15.19 -16.10
C ASP A 113 2.31 -14.46 -16.97
N GLN A 114 1.37 -15.17 -17.59
CA GLN A 114 0.32 -14.56 -18.39
C GLN A 114 -0.67 -13.79 -17.49
N GLN A 115 -1.08 -14.30 -16.34
CA GLN A 115 -1.94 -13.59 -15.41
C GLN A 115 -1.29 -12.31 -14.85
N ILE A 116 0.04 -12.37 -14.60
CA ILE A 116 0.82 -11.20 -14.19
C ILE A 116 0.89 -10.18 -15.32
N LEU A 117 1.09 -10.63 -16.55
CA LEU A 117 1.13 -9.79 -17.74
C LEU A 117 -0.22 -9.14 -18.03
N ASP A 118 -1.29 -9.90 -17.92
CA ASP A 118 -2.64 -9.40 -18.19
C ASP A 118 -3.00 -8.26 -17.23
N ARG A 119 -2.57 -8.34 -15.96
CA ARG A 119 -2.74 -7.23 -15.00
C ARG A 119 -1.88 -6.00 -15.31
N GLN A 120 -0.66 -6.19 -15.78
CA GLN A 120 0.22 -5.08 -16.16
C GLN A 120 -0.30 -4.32 -17.39
N LEU A 121 -1.00 -5.00 -18.27
CA LEU A 121 -1.60 -4.41 -19.48
C LEU A 121 -2.79 -3.48 -19.19
N GLU A 122 -3.40 -3.57 -17.99
CA GLU A 122 -4.54 -2.74 -17.61
C GLU A 122 -4.15 -1.35 -17.07
N MET A 123 -2.85 -1.09 -16.87
CA MET A 123 -2.38 0.20 -16.39
C MET A 123 -2.48 1.26 -17.49
N SER A 124 -3.14 2.39 -17.18
CA SER A 124 -3.23 3.49 -18.15
C SER A 124 -1.84 4.07 -18.45
N PRO A 125 -1.61 4.61 -19.67
CA PRO A 125 -0.34 5.25 -20.00
C PRO A 125 0.04 6.40 -19.06
N GLU A 126 -0.96 7.14 -18.56
CA GLU A 126 -0.77 8.24 -17.60
C GLU A 126 -0.27 7.70 -16.26
N THR A 127 -0.88 6.62 -15.77
CA THR A 127 -0.46 5.94 -14.54
C THR A 127 0.96 5.40 -14.69
N GLN A 128 1.24 4.71 -15.80
CA GLN A 128 2.57 4.18 -16.06
C GLN A 128 3.62 5.29 -16.08
N LYS A 129 3.34 6.40 -16.76
CA LYS A 129 4.22 7.55 -16.79
C LYS A 129 4.44 8.16 -15.41
N MET A 130 3.36 8.36 -14.64
CA MET A 130 3.46 8.89 -13.27
C MET A 130 4.38 8.03 -12.40
N LEU A 131 4.22 6.71 -12.43
CA LEU A 131 5.04 5.78 -11.65
C LEU A 131 6.49 5.74 -12.14
N SER A 132 6.70 5.78 -13.46
CA SER A 132 8.03 5.89 -14.09
C SER A 132 8.75 7.17 -13.65
N ASP A 133 8.07 8.32 -13.69
CA ASP A 133 8.64 9.61 -13.23
C ASP A 133 9.02 9.54 -11.74
N ARG A 134 8.24 8.84 -10.92
CA ARG A 134 8.57 8.63 -9.50
C ARG A 134 9.78 7.74 -9.31
N ILE A 135 9.84 6.59 -9.99
CA ILE A 135 11.00 5.70 -9.97
C ILE A 135 12.24 6.46 -10.38
N ASN A 136 12.20 7.19 -11.50
CA ASN A 136 13.31 7.97 -12.01
C ASN A 136 13.81 9.04 -11.02
N SER A 137 12.94 9.55 -10.16
CA SER A 137 13.32 10.51 -9.12
C SER A 137 14.26 9.92 -8.04
N TYR A 138 14.30 8.61 -7.91
CA TYR A 138 15.14 7.87 -6.96
C TYR A 138 16.41 7.30 -7.59
N ILE A 139 16.58 7.37 -8.91
CA ILE A 139 17.71 6.80 -9.61
C ILE A 139 18.94 7.68 -9.45
N ASP A 140 20.02 7.09 -8.95
CA ASP A 140 21.35 7.72 -8.87
C ASP A 140 22.41 6.61 -9.02
N TRP A 141 23.27 6.74 -10.01
CA TRP A 141 24.35 5.79 -10.33
C TRP A 141 25.31 5.49 -9.16
N LYS A 142 25.28 6.30 -8.12
CA LYS A 142 26.09 6.11 -6.91
C LYS A 142 25.54 5.03 -5.99
N TYR A 143 24.34 4.58 -6.22
CA TYR A 143 23.66 3.67 -5.31
C TYR A 143 23.22 2.41 -6.03
N ALA A 144 23.39 1.31 -5.33
CA ALA A 144 22.84 0.04 -5.76
C ALA A 144 21.31 0.07 -5.77
N GLY A 145 20.73 -0.67 -6.71
CA GLY A 145 19.29 -0.94 -6.77
C GLY A 145 18.97 -2.40 -6.59
N LEU A 146 17.74 -2.69 -6.23
CA LEU A 146 17.20 -4.02 -6.14
C LEU A 146 15.84 -4.08 -6.83
N VAL A 147 15.63 -5.08 -7.67
CA VAL A 147 14.30 -5.44 -8.18
C VAL A 147 13.98 -6.84 -7.70
N ILE A 148 12.85 -6.95 -7.04
CA ILE A 148 12.30 -8.24 -6.62
C ILE A 148 11.28 -8.66 -7.67
N ARG A 149 11.51 -9.83 -8.27
CA ARG A 149 10.71 -10.41 -9.33
C ARG A 149 10.55 -9.48 -10.54
N PRO A 150 11.64 -9.22 -11.27
CA PRO A 150 11.67 -8.24 -12.36
C PRO A 150 10.69 -8.56 -13.51
N GLY A 151 10.34 -9.81 -13.79
CA GLY A 151 9.37 -10.21 -14.80
C GLY A 151 9.59 -9.62 -16.19
N LYS A 152 8.49 -9.32 -16.90
CA LYS A 152 8.50 -8.68 -18.24
C LYS A 152 8.26 -7.17 -18.19
N GLU A 153 8.73 -6.49 -17.20
CA GLU A 153 8.21 -5.23 -16.70
C GLU A 153 8.31 -3.97 -17.50
N HIS A 154 7.35 -3.07 -17.18
CA HIS A 154 7.25 -1.72 -17.70
C HIS A 154 8.37 -0.79 -17.23
N PHE A 155 8.91 -1.02 -16.02
CA PHE A 155 9.84 -0.08 -15.38
C PHE A 155 11.30 -0.47 -15.46
N ILE A 156 11.64 -1.60 -16.09
CA ILE A 156 13.01 -2.10 -16.07
C ILE A 156 13.99 -1.13 -16.74
N ASN A 157 13.54 -0.44 -17.79
CA ASN A 157 14.35 0.55 -18.49
C ASN A 157 14.60 1.81 -17.65
N ASP A 158 13.70 2.13 -16.72
CA ASP A 158 13.85 3.28 -15.83
C ASP A 158 14.94 3.06 -14.78
N LEU A 159 15.33 1.79 -14.53
CA LEU A 159 16.33 1.43 -13.53
C LEU A 159 17.76 1.51 -14.02
N VAL A 160 17.96 1.80 -15.32
CA VAL A 160 19.29 2.03 -15.91
C VAL A 160 19.90 3.28 -15.31
N GLY A 161 20.84 3.12 -14.43
CA GLY A 161 21.46 4.22 -13.67
C GLY A 161 21.71 3.83 -12.22
N LEU A 162 21.26 2.65 -11.79
CA LEU A 162 21.63 2.06 -10.50
C LEU A 162 22.85 1.13 -10.70
N ASP A 163 23.86 1.25 -9.85
CA ASP A 163 25.07 0.46 -9.97
C ASP A 163 25.58 -0.04 -8.61
N PRO A 164 25.64 -1.37 -8.39
CA PRO A 164 25.06 -2.43 -9.20
C PRO A 164 23.53 -2.50 -9.09
N LEU A 165 22.89 -3.13 -10.06
CA LEU A 165 21.48 -3.48 -10.00
C LEU A 165 21.34 -4.98 -9.68
N TYR A 166 20.73 -5.27 -8.54
CA TYR A 166 20.40 -6.62 -8.11
C TYR A 166 19.03 -7.01 -8.68
N LEU A 167 18.95 -8.17 -9.30
CA LEU A 167 17.70 -8.78 -9.75
C LEU A 167 17.51 -10.09 -9.01
N ILE A 168 16.39 -10.25 -8.33
CA ILE A 168 16.05 -11.45 -7.57
C ILE A 168 14.75 -12.03 -8.09
N ASP A 169 14.75 -13.33 -8.36
CA ASP A 169 13.56 -14.10 -8.69
C ASP A 169 13.68 -15.54 -8.19
N TRP A 170 12.61 -16.30 -8.33
CA TRP A 170 12.53 -17.70 -7.90
C TRP A 170 13.25 -18.68 -8.82
N GLY A 171 13.55 -18.29 -10.05
CA GLY A 171 14.23 -19.14 -11.03
C GLY A 171 14.89 -18.37 -12.17
N ASN A 172 15.85 -19.02 -12.82
CA ASN A 172 16.58 -18.45 -13.96
C ASN A 172 15.68 -18.15 -15.16
N ALA A 173 14.66 -18.97 -15.39
CA ALA A 173 13.71 -18.77 -16.49
C ALA A 173 12.97 -17.43 -16.38
N LEU A 174 12.78 -16.94 -15.16
CA LEU A 174 12.13 -15.67 -14.88
C LEU A 174 13.10 -14.48 -14.96
N LEU A 175 14.38 -14.68 -14.64
CA LEU A 175 15.41 -13.64 -14.73
C LEU A 175 15.88 -13.38 -16.17
N THR A 176 15.97 -14.42 -17.01
CA THR A 176 16.50 -14.32 -18.38
C THR A 176 15.74 -13.29 -19.24
N PRO A 177 14.40 -13.25 -19.26
CA PRO A 177 13.67 -12.23 -20.03
C PRO A 177 13.94 -10.81 -19.55
N ALA A 178 14.09 -10.61 -18.23
CA ALA A 178 14.42 -9.32 -17.66
C ALA A 178 15.82 -8.84 -18.06
N VAL A 179 16.82 -9.72 -17.98
CA VAL A 179 18.20 -9.42 -18.39
C VAL A 179 18.30 -9.02 -19.85
N SER A 180 17.54 -9.69 -20.73
CA SER A 180 17.56 -9.43 -22.17
C SER A 180 17.05 -8.02 -22.54
N LYS A 181 16.36 -7.34 -21.65
CA LYS A 181 15.87 -5.97 -21.87
C LYS A 181 16.94 -4.89 -21.66
N PHE A 182 18.01 -5.21 -20.93
CA PHE A 182 19.12 -4.30 -20.76
C PHE A 182 20.08 -4.40 -21.93
N ASN A 183 20.71 -3.30 -22.29
CA ASN A 183 21.80 -3.31 -23.26
C ASN A 183 23.01 -4.10 -22.72
N THR A 184 23.84 -4.63 -23.63
CA THR A 184 24.95 -5.52 -23.28
C THR A 184 25.93 -4.88 -22.29
N GLU A 185 26.18 -3.57 -22.43
CA GLU A 185 27.11 -2.84 -21.55
C GLU A 185 26.57 -2.73 -20.11
N TYR A 186 25.26 -2.62 -19.95
CA TYR A 186 24.65 -2.52 -18.64
C TYR A 186 24.48 -3.90 -17.99
N GLN A 187 24.39 -4.98 -18.79
CA GLN A 187 24.27 -6.36 -18.26
C GLN A 187 25.44 -6.73 -17.35
N ASP A 188 26.65 -6.20 -17.58
CA ASP A 188 27.81 -6.43 -16.72
C ASP A 188 27.64 -5.88 -15.30
N ARG A 189 26.72 -4.93 -15.11
CA ARG A 189 26.39 -4.32 -13.81
C ARG A 189 25.28 -5.05 -13.06
N LEU A 190 24.62 -6.00 -13.71
CA LEU A 190 23.59 -6.80 -13.09
C LEU A 190 24.18 -7.84 -12.13
N ARG A 191 23.48 -8.07 -11.03
CA ARG A 191 23.77 -9.13 -10.06
C ARG A 191 22.52 -9.98 -9.90
N LEU A 192 22.56 -11.20 -10.42
CA LEU A 192 21.41 -12.10 -10.49
C LEU A 192 21.44 -13.08 -9.33
N TYR A 193 20.34 -13.19 -8.62
CA TYR A 193 20.18 -14.14 -7.53
C TYR A 193 18.88 -14.92 -7.69
N ILE A 194 18.97 -16.23 -7.44
CA ILE A 194 17.78 -17.08 -7.31
C ILE A 194 17.50 -17.23 -5.82
N GLU A 195 16.30 -16.85 -5.44
CA GLU A 195 15.84 -16.96 -4.05
C GLU A 195 14.52 -17.75 -4.04
N PRO A 196 14.54 -18.99 -3.54
CA PRO A 196 13.33 -19.81 -3.50
C PRO A 196 12.22 -19.14 -2.67
N PRO A 197 10.95 -19.31 -3.05
CA PRO A 197 9.82 -18.72 -2.33
C PRO A 197 9.69 -19.18 -0.87
N THR A 198 10.29 -20.33 -0.54
CA THR A 198 10.33 -20.91 0.81
C THR A 198 11.53 -20.45 1.64
N SER A 199 12.34 -19.53 1.14
CA SER A 199 13.48 -19.00 1.88
C SER A 199 13.02 -18.26 3.15
N THR A 200 13.59 -18.63 4.28
CA THR A 200 13.39 -17.93 5.57
C THR A 200 14.31 -16.74 5.74
N ASP A 201 15.48 -16.78 5.06
CA ASP A 201 16.49 -15.72 5.08
C ASP A 201 16.49 -14.96 3.76
N VAL A 202 15.39 -14.24 3.53
CA VAL A 202 15.20 -13.49 2.29
C VAL A 202 16.23 -12.37 2.14
N LEU A 203 16.71 -12.17 0.92
CA LEU A 203 17.70 -11.14 0.57
C LEU A 203 19.06 -11.30 1.26
N SER A 204 19.41 -12.50 1.73
CA SER A 204 20.68 -12.73 2.44
C SER A 204 21.91 -12.40 1.59
N ALA A 205 21.83 -12.62 0.29
CA ALA A 205 22.90 -12.33 -0.67
C ALA A 205 23.16 -10.81 -0.86
N ILE A 206 22.21 -9.95 -0.48
CA ILE A 206 22.33 -8.50 -0.63
C ILE A 206 23.01 -7.90 0.60
N PRO A 207 24.07 -7.09 0.42
CA PRO A 207 24.71 -6.41 1.53
C PRO A 207 23.81 -5.40 2.22
N ASN A 208 24.00 -5.22 3.55
CA ASN A 208 23.22 -4.25 4.31
C ASN A 208 23.61 -2.79 3.99
N ASN A 209 22.67 -1.88 4.11
CA ASN A 209 22.86 -0.43 3.98
C ASN A 209 23.48 -0.01 2.63
N GLN A 210 23.15 -0.67 1.53
CA GLN A 210 23.67 -0.34 0.20
C GLN A 210 22.62 0.20 -0.77
N LEU A 211 21.38 -0.23 -0.64
CA LEU A 211 20.37 0.08 -1.65
C LEU A 211 19.87 1.52 -1.54
N GLY A 212 19.91 2.27 -2.64
CA GLY A 212 19.22 3.54 -2.79
C GLY A 212 17.74 3.34 -3.13
N LEU A 213 17.44 2.33 -3.96
CA LEU A 213 16.09 1.97 -4.37
C LEU A 213 15.90 0.46 -4.32
N CYS A 214 14.77 0.03 -3.79
CA CYS A 214 14.22 -1.31 -3.97
C CYS A 214 12.86 -1.19 -4.67
N LEU A 215 12.66 -1.91 -5.76
CA LEU A 215 11.39 -1.99 -6.49
C LEU A 215 10.83 -3.41 -6.34
N ALA A 216 9.61 -3.51 -5.86
CA ALA A 216 8.83 -4.74 -5.79
C ALA A 216 7.46 -4.50 -6.45
N PHE A 217 7.45 -4.47 -7.76
CA PHE A 217 6.25 -4.25 -8.56
C PHE A 217 5.58 -5.59 -8.88
N ASN A 218 4.27 -5.66 -8.64
CA ASN A 218 3.45 -6.84 -8.93
C ASN A 218 4.00 -8.16 -8.31
N PHE A 219 4.54 -8.04 -7.10
CA PHE A 219 5.11 -9.15 -6.33
C PHE A 219 4.30 -9.47 -5.08
N PHE A 220 4.02 -8.46 -4.25
CA PHE A 220 3.35 -8.67 -2.96
C PHE A 220 1.86 -8.95 -3.07
N GLU A 221 1.26 -8.77 -4.23
CA GLU A 221 -0.09 -9.23 -4.54
C GLU A 221 -0.21 -10.76 -4.46
N TYR A 222 0.91 -11.46 -4.67
CA TYR A 222 1.01 -12.93 -4.75
C TYR A 222 1.78 -13.53 -3.58
N THR A 223 1.90 -12.80 -2.48
CA THR A 223 2.57 -13.29 -1.27
C THR A 223 1.68 -13.12 -0.04
N PRO A 224 1.65 -14.12 0.88
CA PRO A 224 0.99 -13.95 2.17
C PRO A 224 1.56 -12.79 2.95
N ILE A 225 0.71 -12.18 3.80
CA ILE A 225 1.09 -11.00 4.59
C ILE A 225 2.32 -11.25 5.47
N ASP A 226 2.47 -12.43 6.05
CA ASP A 226 3.62 -12.76 6.92
C ASP A 226 4.94 -12.77 6.14
N ILE A 227 4.91 -13.23 4.89
CA ILE A 227 6.06 -13.19 3.99
C ILE A 227 6.36 -11.75 3.58
N LEU A 228 5.33 -10.96 3.23
CA LEU A 228 5.49 -9.54 2.95
C LEU A 228 6.14 -8.82 4.15
N GLU A 229 5.68 -9.07 5.37
CA GLU A 229 6.26 -8.48 6.58
C GLU A 229 7.74 -8.85 6.76
N ASN A 230 8.10 -10.10 6.50
CA ASN A 230 9.50 -10.55 6.52
C ASN A 230 10.35 -9.82 5.44
N TYR A 231 9.82 -9.64 4.23
CA TYR A 231 10.49 -8.84 3.21
C TYR A 231 10.66 -7.39 3.64
N LEU A 232 9.66 -6.75 4.22
CA LEU A 232 9.77 -5.37 4.73
C LEU A 232 10.92 -5.24 5.73
N GLU A 233 11.05 -6.17 6.69
CA GLU A 233 12.12 -6.16 7.68
C GLU A 233 13.51 -6.32 7.04
N ASN A 234 13.64 -7.23 6.08
CA ASN A 234 14.92 -7.47 5.42
C ASN A 234 15.28 -6.37 4.43
N ILE A 235 14.35 -5.86 3.64
CA ILE A 235 14.59 -4.71 2.76
C ILE A 235 15.05 -3.49 3.58
N PHE A 236 14.45 -3.24 4.75
CA PHE A 236 14.87 -2.13 5.62
C PHE A 236 16.35 -2.23 6.01
N LYS A 237 16.84 -3.44 6.29
CA LYS A 237 18.26 -3.67 6.59
C LYS A 237 19.16 -3.39 5.38
N LYS A 238 18.67 -3.70 4.16
CA LYS A 238 19.43 -3.52 2.91
C LYS A 238 19.45 -2.08 2.42
N LEU A 239 18.38 -1.34 2.67
CA LEU A 239 18.30 0.08 2.32
C LEU A 239 19.35 0.90 3.08
N ARG A 240 19.97 1.84 2.38
CA ARG A 240 20.77 2.90 2.98
C ARG A 240 19.86 3.86 3.77
N PRO A 241 20.40 4.62 4.71
CA PRO A 241 19.71 5.79 5.24
C PRO A 241 19.23 6.68 4.08
N GLY A 242 17.94 7.00 4.03
CA GLY A 242 17.33 7.73 2.93
C GLY A 242 16.97 6.91 1.68
N GLY A 243 17.29 5.63 1.64
CA GLY A 243 16.87 4.72 0.57
C GLY A 243 15.37 4.44 0.61
N THR A 244 14.79 4.10 -0.53
CA THR A 244 13.35 3.96 -0.73
C THR A 244 12.99 2.55 -1.20
N LEU A 245 11.95 1.98 -0.62
CA LEU A 245 11.21 0.84 -1.17
C LEU A 245 9.98 1.39 -1.90
N ALA A 246 9.86 1.10 -3.19
CA ALA A 246 8.65 1.30 -3.98
C ALA A 246 8.02 -0.07 -4.24
N MET A 247 6.77 -0.26 -3.85
CA MET A 247 6.11 -1.55 -3.96
C MET A 247 4.64 -1.44 -4.32
N THR A 248 4.11 -2.53 -4.87
CA THR A 248 2.67 -2.71 -5.07
C THR A 248 2.16 -3.88 -4.23
N PHE A 249 0.90 -3.82 -3.86
CA PHE A 249 0.19 -4.90 -3.18
C PHE A 249 -1.32 -4.77 -3.35
N ASN A 250 -2.06 -5.83 -3.04
CA ASN A 250 -3.51 -5.87 -3.09
C ASN A 250 -4.10 -5.39 -1.76
N ASP A 251 -4.50 -4.11 -1.67
CA ASP A 251 -5.01 -3.49 -0.43
C ASP A 251 -6.41 -3.99 -0.08
N CYS A 252 -6.48 -4.98 0.78
CA CYS A 252 -7.72 -5.62 1.22
C CYS A 252 -8.53 -4.80 2.25
N ASP A 253 -8.11 -3.61 2.63
CA ASP A 253 -9.02 -2.66 3.28
C ASP A 253 -10.10 -2.16 2.29
N ARG A 254 -9.92 -2.41 0.99
CA ARG A 254 -10.85 -2.10 -0.09
C ARG A 254 -11.64 -3.35 -0.50
N ALA A 255 -12.96 -3.28 -0.45
CA ALA A 255 -13.84 -4.43 -0.68
C ALA A 255 -13.62 -5.12 -2.03
N HIS A 256 -13.36 -4.36 -3.12
CA HIS A 256 -13.12 -4.94 -4.44
C HIS A 256 -11.78 -5.69 -4.52
N CYS A 257 -10.77 -5.30 -3.74
CA CYS A 257 -9.53 -6.05 -3.62
C CYS A 257 -9.73 -7.38 -2.89
N VAL A 258 -10.60 -7.41 -1.88
CA VAL A 258 -10.99 -8.66 -1.21
C VAL A 258 -11.76 -9.58 -2.17
N ALA A 259 -12.62 -9.03 -3.01
CA ALA A 259 -13.33 -9.81 -4.01
C ALA A 259 -12.40 -10.51 -5.02
N LEU A 260 -11.18 -9.98 -5.25
CA LEU A 260 -10.15 -10.67 -6.04
C LEU A 260 -9.54 -11.86 -5.28
N VAL A 261 -9.29 -11.70 -3.98
CA VAL A 261 -8.80 -12.79 -3.12
C VAL A 261 -9.82 -13.94 -3.10
N GLU A 262 -11.10 -13.62 -3.01
CA GLU A 262 -12.20 -14.59 -3.06
C GLU A 262 -12.26 -15.35 -4.40
N LYS A 263 -11.73 -14.74 -5.48
CA LYS A 263 -11.58 -15.38 -6.80
C LYS A 263 -10.20 -16.01 -7.01
N THR A 264 -9.37 -16.07 -5.97
CA THR A 264 -8.00 -16.61 -6.00
C THR A 264 -6.97 -15.83 -6.83
N TYR A 265 -7.25 -14.59 -7.21
CA TYR A 265 -6.33 -13.72 -7.97
C TYR A 265 -5.33 -12.92 -7.12
N GLY A 266 -5.14 -13.25 -5.88
CA GLY A 266 -4.20 -12.58 -4.99
C GLY A 266 -4.30 -13.14 -3.58
N PHE A 267 -3.49 -12.59 -2.68
CA PHE A 267 -3.50 -12.95 -1.27
C PHE A 267 -4.16 -11.85 -0.44
N TYR A 268 -4.66 -12.23 0.73
CA TYR A 268 -5.32 -11.29 1.64
C TYR A 268 -4.27 -10.43 2.37
N THR A 269 -4.25 -9.15 2.06
CA THR A 269 -3.24 -8.21 2.55
C THR A 269 -3.91 -6.89 2.97
N PRO A 270 -4.33 -6.72 4.23
CA PRO A 270 -4.88 -5.47 4.72
C PRO A 270 -3.83 -4.35 4.68
N GLY A 271 -4.15 -3.25 4.00
CA GLY A 271 -3.22 -2.13 3.83
C GLY A 271 -2.85 -1.44 5.16
N ASN A 272 -3.79 -1.38 6.10
CA ASN A 272 -3.52 -0.85 7.44
C ASN A 272 -2.49 -1.70 8.20
N ARG A 273 -2.52 -3.03 8.07
CA ARG A 273 -1.52 -3.92 8.65
C ARG A 273 -0.14 -3.70 8.01
N VAL A 274 -0.07 -3.58 6.68
CA VAL A 274 1.18 -3.28 5.95
C VAL A 274 1.79 -1.97 6.45
N LYS A 275 0.99 -0.89 6.52
CA LYS A 275 1.44 0.43 6.98
C LYS A 275 1.85 0.43 8.45
N ALA A 276 1.12 -0.27 9.32
CA ALA A 276 1.46 -0.42 10.73
C ALA A 276 2.78 -1.17 10.92
N THR A 277 2.99 -2.28 10.19
CA THR A 277 4.24 -3.03 10.19
C THR A 277 5.40 -2.19 9.68
N ALA A 278 5.24 -1.47 8.56
CA ALA A 278 6.25 -0.58 8.04
C ALA A 278 6.64 0.50 9.07
N LYS A 279 5.67 1.11 9.73
CA LYS A 279 5.90 2.09 10.81
C LYS A 279 6.63 1.46 12.00
N ARG A 280 6.25 0.26 12.43
CA ARG A 280 6.91 -0.50 13.52
C ARG A 280 8.37 -0.80 13.21
N ILE A 281 8.70 -1.14 11.97
CA ILE A 281 10.08 -1.38 11.50
C ILE A 281 10.89 -0.08 11.48
N GLY A 282 10.24 1.07 11.32
CA GLY A 282 10.90 2.38 11.29
C GLY A 282 10.88 3.07 9.93
N TYR A 283 10.13 2.58 8.97
CA TYR A 283 9.91 3.28 7.71
C TYR A 283 9.11 4.58 7.89
N GLN A 284 9.39 5.53 7.02
CA GLN A 284 8.58 6.71 6.77
C GLN A 284 7.82 6.52 5.46
N GLN A 285 6.50 6.56 5.51
CA GLN A 285 5.68 6.56 4.30
C GLN A 285 5.88 7.89 3.56
N GLN A 286 6.28 7.82 2.29
CA GLN A 286 6.52 8.98 1.44
C GLN A 286 5.34 9.25 0.49
N PHE A 287 4.79 8.20 -0.06
CA PHE A 287 3.72 8.30 -1.04
C PHE A 287 2.87 7.04 -1.01
N THR A 288 1.59 7.20 -1.26
CA THR A 288 0.67 6.11 -1.56
C THR A 288 -0.29 6.57 -2.65
N TRP A 289 -0.59 5.67 -3.55
CA TRP A 289 -1.52 5.90 -4.63
C TRP A 289 -2.29 4.62 -4.92
N ASN A 290 -3.57 4.77 -5.22
CA ASN A 290 -4.42 3.66 -5.59
C ASN A 290 -5.01 3.96 -6.96
N ASP A 291 -5.02 2.98 -7.86
CA ASP A 291 -5.89 3.06 -9.02
C ASP A 291 -7.34 2.79 -8.61
N ASN A 292 -8.25 3.01 -9.53
CA ASN A 292 -9.67 2.70 -9.30
C ASN A 292 -9.96 1.20 -9.42
N GLN A 293 -8.95 0.38 -9.76
CA GLN A 293 -9.10 -1.06 -9.96
C GLN A 293 -8.52 -1.81 -8.76
N ASN A 294 -7.25 -2.16 -8.76
CA ASN A 294 -6.70 -3.07 -7.76
C ASN A 294 -5.28 -2.73 -7.32
N LEU A 295 -4.60 -1.86 -8.02
CA LEU A 295 -3.22 -1.53 -7.74
C LEU A 295 -3.13 -0.54 -6.58
N THR A 296 -2.41 -0.90 -5.55
CA THR A 296 -1.97 0.02 -4.51
C THR A 296 -0.47 0.16 -4.59
N TRP A 297 -0.02 1.37 -4.88
CA TRP A 297 1.39 1.75 -4.86
C TRP A 297 1.73 2.38 -3.53
N LEU A 298 2.85 1.94 -2.93
CA LEU A 298 3.33 2.42 -1.65
C LEU A 298 4.84 2.68 -1.71
N GLU A 299 5.25 3.86 -1.28
CA GLU A 299 6.66 4.21 -1.13
C GLU A 299 7.00 4.38 0.34
N LEU A 300 7.98 3.60 0.77
CA LEU A 300 8.47 3.54 2.14
C LEU A 300 9.96 3.90 2.15
N ARG A 301 10.33 4.89 2.97
CA ARG A 301 11.70 5.37 3.07
C ARG A 301 12.34 5.00 4.39
N LYS A 302 13.58 4.54 4.34
CA LYS A 302 14.41 4.44 5.53
C LYS A 302 14.85 5.83 5.98
N PRO A 303 14.64 6.23 7.25
CA PRO A 303 15.06 7.54 7.73
C PRO A 303 16.54 7.81 7.51
N GLY A 304 16.88 9.08 7.29
CA GLY A 304 18.26 9.54 7.08
C GLY A 304 18.47 10.21 5.72
N ALA A 305 19.70 10.61 5.45
CA ALA A 305 20.10 11.22 4.19
C ALA A 305 20.76 10.19 3.27
N LEU A 306 20.40 10.18 1.98
CA LEU A 306 21.07 9.36 0.97
C LEU A 306 22.54 9.71 0.84
N ASP A 307 22.89 10.97 0.98
CA ASP A 307 24.21 11.49 0.70
C ASP A 307 25.08 11.63 1.96
N SER A 308 25.30 10.51 2.65
CA SER A 308 26.28 10.48 3.76
C SER A 308 27.73 10.66 3.30
N LEU A 309 27.99 10.56 1.98
CA LEU A 309 29.34 10.73 1.40
C LEU A 309 29.67 12.18 1.09
N LYS A 310 28.71 13.09 1.05
CA LYS A 310 28.90 14.52 0.75
C LYS A 310 28.70 15.46 1.94
N GLY A 311 29.03 15.05 3.13
CA GLY A 311 29.10 15.98 4.26
C GLY A 311 27.79 16.69 4.61
N GLY A 312 26.70 15.94 4.83
CA GLY A 312 25.54 16.42 5.57
C GLY A 312 24.51 17.27 4.78
N GLN A 313 24.44 17.17 3.46
CA GLN A 313 23.30 17.72 2.72
C GLN A 313 22.11 16.78 2.88
N THR A 314 21.09 17.20 3.62
CA THR A 314 19.84 16.44 3.75
C THR A 314 19.01 16.60 2.47
N LEU A 315 18.33 15.55 2.06
CA LEU A 315 17.34 15.57 0.95
C LEU A 315 16.32 16.71 1.06
N ALA A 316 16.00 17.15 2.28
CA ALA A 316 15.18 18.33 2.54
C ALA A 316 15.74 19.62 1.91
N LYS A 317 17.05 19.69 1.61
CA LYS A 317 17.65 20.82 0.90
C LYS A 317 17.63 20.68 -0.61
N ILE A 318 17.41 19.47 -1.14
CA ILE A 318 17.40 19.18 -2.58
C ILE A 318 15.97 19.28 -3.15
N LEU A 319 14.98 18.79 -2.42
CA LEU A 319 13.56 18.77 -2.84
C LEU A 319 12.91 20.17 -2.98
N PRO A 320 13.17 21.17 -2.12
CA PRO A 320 12.46 22.45 -2.23
C PRO A 320 12.81 23.27 -3.48
N LYS A 321 13.96 23.06 -4.11
CA LYS A 321 14.34 23.83 -5.31
C LYS A 321 13.61 23.41 -6.58
N THR A 322 13.13 22.19 -6.64
CA THR A 322 12.36 21.66 -7.77
C THR A 322 10.87 21.98 -7.67
N LEU A 323 10.32 22.04 -6.46
CA LEU A 323 8.90 22.33 -6.22
C LEU A 323 8.60 23.85 -6.23
N ALA A 324 9.57 24.70 -5.97
CA ALA A 324 9.41 26.17 -5.97
C ALA A 324 9.34 26.80 -7.36
N LYS A 325 9.55 26.03 -8.43
CA LYS A 325 9.51 26.53 -9.82
C LYS A 325 8.22 26.22 -10.58
N SER A 326 7.23 25.63 -9.91
CA SER A 326 5.90 25.36 -10.50
C SER A 326 4.80 26.21 -9.87
N LYS A 327 5.07 27.52 -9.76
CA LYS A 327 4.01 28.54 -9.58
C LYS A 327 4.09 29.55 -10.68
#